data_b548f5f9748c8f9f3441f76ec8ee287c
#
_entry.id   b548f5f9748c8f9f3441f76ec8ee287c
#
_cell.length_a   1.000
_cell.length_b   1.000
_cell.length_c   1.000
_cell.angle_alpha   90.00
_cell.angle_beta   90.00
_cell.angle_gamma   90.00
#
_symmetry.space_group_name_H-M   'P 1'
#
loop_
_entity.id
_entity.type
_entity.pdbx_description
1 polymer ?
#
loop_
_entity_poly.entity_id
_entity_poly.type
_entity_poly.pdbx_seq_one_letter_code
_entity_poly.pdbx_strand_id
1 'polypeptide(L)'
;MLDNVFGSPDAWPDSDLIGYSDEFDPALALVAYRCGVFPMPVEQWMGWWSPLRRAVLPPGGLRITRSLRKTAARYTTTVDRAFPDVLAACADPKRPDGWIDDRIAFAYTALNQAGYAHSVETWDSDGRLVGGLYGVHQAGMFAGESMFHHPELGRDASKVALLRLVAELARARIDLLDVQWLTPHLASLGVVELSRRDYLARLGVALEGEHRNTWSNAERWNSRRLLAAHV
;
A
#
# COMPACT_ATOMS: atom_id res chain seq x y z
N MET A 1 12.26 23.29 1.34
CA MET A 1 13.21 23.32 0.20
C MET A 1 13.28 22.00 -0.58
N LEU A 2 12.59 20.93 -0.13
CA LEU A 2 12.47 19.66 -0.89
C LEU A 2 11.21 19.59 -1.77
N ASP A 3 10.33 20.57 -1.68
CA ASP A 3 9.00 20.56 -2.30
C ASP A 3 8.99 20.70 -3.84
N ASN A 4 10.15 20.73 -4.49
CA ASN A 4 10.25 20.89 -5.94
C ASN A 4 11.24 19.94 -6.63
N VAL A 5 11.59 18.81 -5.99
CA VAL A 5 12.53 17.85 -6.58
C VAL A 5 11.99 17.27 -7.91
N PHE A 6 10.67 17.10 -8.02
CA PHE A 6 10.01 16.57 -9.21
C PHE A 6 9.43 17.67 -10.14
N GLY A 7 9.67 18.96 -9.85
CA GLY A 7 9.12 20.07 -10.61
C GLY A 7 7.60 20.23 -10.49
N SER A 8 7.04 21.15 -11.28
CA SER A 8 5.59 21.33 -11.33
C SER A 8 4.91 20.20 -12.09
N PRO A 9 3.77 19.65 -11.58
CA PRO A 9 2.98 18.66 -12.31
C PRO A 9 2.55 19.11 -13.72
N ASP A 10 2.39 20.40 -13.95
CA ASP A 10 2.03 20.95 -15.26
C ASP A 10 3.16 20.82 -16.30
N ALA A 11 4.40 20.62 -15.83
CA ALA A 11 5.58 20.43 -16.68
C ALA A 11 5.93 18.94 -16.87
N TRP A 12 5.21 18.02 -16.22
CA TRP A 12 5.47 16.59 -16.35
C TRP A 12 5.10 16.06 -17.74
N PRO A 13 5.79 15.00 -18.22
CA PRO A 13 5.48 14.40 -19.50
C PRO A 13 4.07 13.81 -19.53
N ASP A 14 3.51 13.73 -20.74
CA ASP A 14 2.26 13.02 -21.00
C ASP A 14 2.49 11.49 -21.08
N SER A 15 3.04 10.97 -19.98
CA SER A 15 3.36 9.55 -19.77
C SER A 15 3.32 9.25 -18.27
N ASP A 16 3.25 7.97 -17.89
CA ASP A 16 3.27 7.57 -16.48
C ASP A 16 4.62 7.79 -15.81
N LEU A 17 5.71 7.71 -16.58
CA LEU A 17 7.06 7.92 -16.09
C LEU A 17 7.39 9.42 -16.11
N ILE A 18 7.81 9.95 -14.94
CA ILE A 18 8.20 11.36 -14.77
C ILE A 18 9.68 11.58 -15.06
N GLY A 19 10.52 10.65 -14.64
CA GLY A 19 11.97 10.71 -14.82
C GLY A 19 12.71 9.55 -14.17
N TYR A 20 14.02 9.65 -14.15
CA TYR A 20 14.93 8.67 -13.57
C TYR A 20 15.94 9.34 -12.66
N SER A 21 16.47 8.61 -11.69
CA SER A 21 17.66 8.95 -10.93
C SER A 21 18.54 7.72 -10.71
N ASP A 22 19.80 7.95 -10.50
CA ASP A 22 20.78 6.98 -10.00
C ASP A 22 20.77 6.91 -8.47
N GLU A 23 20.37 8.01 -7.83
CA GLU A 23 20.20 8.10 -6.39
C GLU A 23 18.80 7.71 -5.95
N PHE A 24 18.74 6.94 -4.87
CA PHE A 24 17.51 6.56 -4.19
C PHE A 24 17.76 6.33 -2.70
N ASP A 25 17.02 7.04 -1.87
CA ASP A 25 17.04 6.91 -0.42
C ASP A 25 15.64 7.01 0.20
N PRO A 26 15.46 6.64 1.47
CA PRO A 26 14.16 6.69 2.13
C PRO A 26 13.55 8.10 2.20
N ALA A 27 14.34 9.15 2.36
CA ALA A 27 13.85 10.53 2.46
C ALA A 27 13.31 11.00 1.11
N LEU A 28 14.04 10.70 0.01
CA LEU A 28 13.58 10.99 -1.35
C LEU A 28 12.28 10.26 -1.69
N ALA A 29 12.14 8.99 -1.25
CA ALA A 29 10.88 8.24 -1.39
C ALA A 29 9.71 8.95 -0.71
N LEU A 30 9.88 9.44 0.53
CA LEU A 30 8.82 10.19 1.24
C LEU A 30 8.44 11.48 0.53
N VAL A 31 9.43 12.23 0.01
CA VAL A 31 9.17 13.44 -0.78
C VAL A 31 8.39 13.10 -2.05
N ALA A 32 8.76 12.01 -2.74
CA ALA A 32 8.07 11.56 -3.94
C ALA A 32 6.58 11.29 -3.69
N TYR A 33 6.24 10.52 -2.64
CA TYR A 33 4.84 10.25 -2.29
C TYR A 33 4.04 11.53 -2.03
N ARG A 34 4.63 12.52 -1.36
CA ARG A 34 4.00 13.84 -1.13
C ARG A 34 3.76 14.62 -2.40
N CYS A 35 4.59 14.41 -3.42
CA CYS A 35 4.43 14.99 -4.75
C CYS A 35 3.50 14.19 -5.68
N GLY A 36 2.94 13.06 -5.23
CA GLY A 36 2.11 12.17 -6.06
C GLY A 36 2.92 11.27 -6.99
N VAL A 37 4.21 11.12 -6.69
CA VAL A 37 5.18 10.29 -7.42
C VAL A 37 5.56 9.09 -6.55
N PHE A 38 5.89 7.95 -7.15
CA PHE A 38 6.41 6.80 -6.42
C PHE A 38 7.60 6.16 -7.15
N PRO A 39 8.52 5.52 -6.40
CA PRO A 39 9.68 4.84 -6.98
C PRO A 39 9.31 3.46 -7.49
N MET A 40 9.86 3.08 -8.65
CA MET A 40 9.90 1.69 -9.11
C MET A 40 11.14 1.51 -9.98
N PRO A 41 11.98 0.50 -9.69
CA PRO A 41 13.21 0.26 -10.44
C PRO A 41 12.95 0.04 -11.94
N VAL A 42 13.84 0.59 -12.76
CA VAL A 42 13.92 0.36 -14.20
C VAL A 42 15.39 0.07 -14.51
N GLU A 43 15.73 -1.20 -14.68
CA GLU A 43 17.11 -1.65 -14.84
C GLU A 43 18.00 -1.16 -13.67
N GLN A 44 19.11 -0.44 -13.97
CA GLN A 44 20.00 0.14 -12.97
C GLN A 44 19.48 1.44 -12.33
N TRP A 45 18.46 2.07 -12.95
CA TRP A 45 17.92 3.37 -12.50
C TRP A 45 16.76 3.21 -11.54
N MET A 46 16.50 4.24 -10.74
CA MET A 46 15.21 4.40 -10.07
C MET A 46 14.28 5.22 -10.96
N GLY A 47 13.21 4.60 -11.43
CA GLY A 47 12.14 5.29 -12.15
C GLY A 47 11.20 6.00 -11.18
N TRP A 48 10.79 7.22 -11.52
CA TRP A 48 9.83 8.03 -10.77
C TRP A 48 8.53 8.10 -11.56
N TRP A 49 7.46 7.58 -10.96
CA TRP A 49 6.21 7.33 -11.65
C TRP A 49 5.04 8.12 -11.07
N SER A 50 4.25 8.71 -11.94
CA SER A 50 2.95 9.30 -11.61
C SER A 50 1.98 9.00 -12.75
N PRO A 51 1.18 7.91 -12.65
CA PRO A 51 0.31 7.46 -13.73
C PRO A 51 -0.69 8.53 -14.18
N LEU A 52 -0.91 8.62 -15.50
CA LEU A 52 -1.98 9.46 -16.08
C LEU A 52 -3.36 9.04 -15.57
N ARG A 53 -3.51 7.74 -15.28
CA ARG A 53 -4.68 7.12 -14.65
C ARG A 53 -4.24 6.47 -13.34
N ARG A 54 -4.46 7.18 -12.22
CA ARG A 54 -4.06 6.69 -10.89
C ARG A 54 -5.15 5.85 -10.26
N ALA A 55 -4.80 4.65 -9.84
CA ALA A 55 -5.72 3.73 -9.17
C ALA A 55 -5.82 4.02 -7.67
N VAL A 56 -7.04 4.15 -7.16
CA VAL A 56 -7.32 4.38 -5.74
C VAL A 56 -8.47 3.49 -5.27
N LEU A 57 -8.43 3.07 -4.02
CA LEU A 57 -9.60 2.47 -3.38
C LEU A 57 -10.32 3.56 -2.57
N PRO A 58 -11.52 3.97 -3.00
CA PRO A 58 -12.24 5.02 -2.28
C PRO A 58 -12.73 4.52 -0.91
N PRO A 59 -12.92 5.42 0.08
CA PRO A 59 -13.53 5.07 1.36
C PRO A 59 -14.87 4.34 1.16
N GLY A 60 -15.06 3.22 1.85
CA GLY A 60 -16.24 2.38 1.69
C GLY A 60 -16.36 1.62 0.36
N GLY A 61 -15.38 1.78 -0.56
CA GLY A 61 -15.41 1.17 -1.89
C GLY A 61 -15.02 -0.31 -1.93
N LEU A 62 -14.46 -0.87 -0.85
CA LEU A 62 -13.99 -2.25 -0.82
C LEU A 62 -15.14 -3.25 -0.98
N ARG A 63 -15.08 -4.05 -2.03
CA ARG A 63 -16.08 -5.09 -2.33
C ARG A 63 -15.80 -6.36 -1.54
N ILE A 64 -16.65 -6.65 -0.56
CA ILE A 64 -16.53 -7.82 0.32
C ILE A 64 -17.52 -8.88 -0.10
N THR A 65 -17.07 -9.85 -0.89
CA THR A 65 -17.91 -10.95 -1.36
C THR A 65 -18.29 -11.92 -0.23
N ARG A 66 -19.37 -12.67 -0.41
CA ARG A 66 -19.76 -13.72 0.54
C ARG A 66 -18.65 -14.79 0.70
N SER A 67 -17.94 -15.10 -0.38
CA SER A 67 -16.79 -16.02 -0.34
C SER A 67 -15.66 -15.47 0.53
N LEU A 68 -15.30 -14.19 0.35
CA LEU A 68 -14.24 -13.55 1.16
C LEU A 68 -14.60 -13.52 2.65
N ARG A 69 -15.87 -13.21 3.00
CA ARG A 69 -16.33 -13.27 4.40
C ARG A 69 -16.15 -14.69 5.00
N LYS A 70 -16.47 -15.73 4.23
CA LYS A 70 -16.29 -17.13 4.66
C LYS A 70 -14.82 -17.49 4.81
N THR A 71 -13.97 -17.05 3.87
CA THR A 71 -12.53 -17.34 3.92
C THR A 71 -11.84 -16.58 5.05
N ALA A 72 -12.22 -15.32 5.31
CA ALA A 72 -11.70 -14.53 6.42
C ALA A 72 -11.86 -15.20 7.79
N ALA A 73 -12.89 -16.04 7.96
CA ALA A 73 -13.11 -16.77 9.21
C ALA A 73 -11.97 -17.74 9.60
N ARG A 74 -11.07 -18.05 8.66
CA ARG A 74 -9.93 -18.97 8.88
C ARG A 74 -8.69 -18.27 9.43
N TYR A 75 -8.68 -16.93 9.43
CA TYR A 75 -7.48 -16.14 9.64
C TYR A 75 -7.62 -15.19 10.82
N THR A 76 -6.48 -14.83 11.35
CA THR A 76 -6.30 -13.67 12.23
C THR A 76 -5.39 -12.66 11.56
N THR A 77 -5.49 -11.39 11.94
CA THR A 77 -4.67 -10.32 11.37
C THR A 77 -3.94 -9.52 12.43
N THR A 78 -2.76 -9.03 12.09
CA THR A 78 -1.96 -8.12 12.91
C THR A 78 -1.50 -6.93 12.06
N VAL A 79 -0.87 -5.95 12.69
CA VAL A 79 -0.23 -4.80 12.03
C VAL A 79 1.18 -4.69 12.59
N ASP A 80 2.17 -4.46 11.74
CA ASP A 80 3.60 -4.23 12.06
C ASP A 80 4.25 -5.30 12.97
N ARG A 81 3.77 -6.53 12.91
CA ARG A 81 4.33 -7.64 13.71
C ARG A 81 5.43 -8.39 12.99
N ALA A 82 5.41 -8.37 11.67
CA ALA A 82 6.33 -9.12 10.83
C ALA A 82 6.62 -8.37 9.52
N PHE A 83 6.88 -7.07 9.60
CA PHE A 83 7.16 -6.24 8.42
C PHE A 83 8.29 -6.83 7.55
N PRO A 84 9.46 -7.27 8.10
CA PRO A 84 10.50 -7.87 7.29
C PRO A 84 10.05 -9.13 6.53
N ASP A 85 9.22 -9.98 7.16
CA ASP A 85 8.73 -11.21 6.54
C ASP A 85 7.70 -10.91 5.43
N VAL A 86 6.85 -9.89 5.63
CA VAL A 86 5.91 -9.41 4.60
C VAL A 86 6.67 -8.84 3.42
N LEU A 87 7.67 -7.98 3.66
CA LEU A 87 8.50 -7.39 2.62
C LEU A 87 9.25 -8.48 1.84
N ALA A 88 9.89 -9.43 2.53
CA ALA A 88 10.58 -10.55 1.90
C ALA A 88 9.64 -11.42 1.05
N ALA A 89 8.42 -11.71 1.54
CA ALA A 89 7.43 -12.46 0.78
C ALA A 89 6.90 -11.68 -0.45
N CYS A 90 6.85 -10.36 -0.37
CA CYS A 90 6.53 -9.50 -1.51
C CYS A 90 7.67 -9.42 -2.53
N ALA A 91 8.92 -9.53 -2.09
CA ALA A 91 10.15 -9.50 -2.90
C ALA A 91 10.55 -10.88 -3.46
N ASP A 92 9.79 -11.95 -3.21
CA ASP A 92 10.12 -13.31 -3.70
C ASP A 92 10.32 -13.29 -5.23
N PRO A 93 11.51 -13.62 -5.75
CA PRO A 93 11.82 -13.59 -7.19
C PRO A 93 10.99 -14.60 -8.01
N LYS A 94 10.32 -15.56 -7.36
CA LYS A 94 9.40 -16.48 -8.02
C LYS A 94 8.05 -15.85 -8.35
N ARG A 95 7.76 -14.68 -7.82
CA ARG A 95 6.53 -13.97 -8.14
C ARG A 95 6.62 -13.35 -9.54
N PRO A 96 5.56 -13.45 -10.34
CA PRO A 96 5.49 -12.72 -11.59
C PRO A 96 5.55 -11.20 -11.31
N ASP A 97 6.20 -10.46 -12.18
CA ASP A 97 6.30 -8.99 -12.13
C ASP A 97 6.95 -8.46 -10.83
N GLY A 98 7.91 -9.21 -10.25
CA GLY A 98 8.68 -8.78 -9.09
C GLY A 98 9.49 -7.51 -9.40
N TRP A 99 9.21 -6.41 -8.68
CA TRP A 99 9.86 -5.11 -8.86
C TRP A 99 10.69 -4.69 -7.63
N ILE A 100 10.56 -5.41 -6.52
CA ILE A 100 11.23 -5.09 -5.27
C ILE A 100 12.67 -5.63 -5.33
N ASP A 101 13.63 -4.75 -5.51
CA ASP A 101 15.05 -5.03 -5.43
C ASP A 101 15.64 -4.68 -4.05
N ASP A 102 16.94 -4.87 -3.87
CA ASP A 102 17.64 -4.61 -2.60
C ASP A 102 17.58 -3.12 -2.21
N ARG A 103 17.54 -2.19 -3.17
CA ARG A 103 17.41 -0.76 -2.93
C ARG A 103 16.05 -0.44 -2.31
N ILE A 104 14.99 -0.99 -2.89
CA ILE A 104 13.62 -0.87 -2.40
C ILE A 104 13.50 -1.53 -1.02
N ALA A 105 13.98 -2.76 -0.87
CA ALA A 105 13.91 -3.48 0.40
C ALA A 105 14.62 -2.73 1.54
N PHE A 106 15.80 -2.17 1.28
CA PHE A 106 16.52 -1.34 2.23
C PHE A 106 15.73 -0.09 2.62
N ALA A 107 15.25 0.68 1.62
CA ALA A 107 14.54 1.93 1.86
C ALA A 107 13.24 1.71 2.66
N TYR A 108 12.43 0.73 2.30
CA TYR A 108 11.18 0.50 3.01
C TYR A 108 11.37 -0.13 4.39
N THR A 109 12.45 -0.86 4.62
CA THR A 109 12.85 -1.29 5.96
C THR A 109 13.20 -0.07 6.84
N ALA A 110 13.97 0.88 6.33
CA ALA A 110 14.28 2.13 7.04
C ALA A 110 13.02 2.97 7.29
N LEU A 111 12.10 3.05 6.31
CA LEU A 111 10.82 3.74 6.49
C LEU A 111 9.93 3.08 7.55
N ASN A 112 9.93 1.76 7.64
CA ASN A 112 9.22 1.06 8.71
C ASN A 112 9.81 1.38 10.08
N GLN A 113 11.13 1.34 10.23
CA GLN A 113 11.82 1.72 11.48
C GLN A 113 11.54 3.18 11.88
N ALA A 114 11.36 4.07 10.90
CA ALA A 114 11.02 5.47 11.12
C ALA A 114 9.50 5.71 11.33
N GLY A 115 8.65 4.67 11.23
CA GLY A 115 7.20 4.75 11.44
C GLY A 115 6.40 5.29 10.25
N TYR A 116 6.97 5.27 9.04
CA TYR A 116 6.29 5.67 7.80
C TYR A 116 5.79 4.51 6.97
N ALA A 117 6.45 3.35 7.02
CA ALA A 117 5.98 2.15 6.35
C ALA A 117 5.36 1.17 7.33
N HIS A 118 4.24 0.58 6.95
CA HIS A 118 3.45 -0.33 7.79
C HIS A 118 3.10 -1.59 7.03
N SER A 119 3.01 -2.70 7.75
CA SER A 119 2.52 -3.97 7.22
C SER A 119 1.23 -4.42 7.88
N VAL A 120 0.47 -5.19 7.14
CA VAL A 120 -0.66 -5.96 7.67
C VAL A 120 -0.43 -7.43 7.36
N GLU A 121 -0.47 -8.25 8.38
CA GLU A 121 -0.22 -9.69 8.29
C GLU A 121 -1.53 -10.48 8.41
N THR A 122 -1.58 -11.59 7.72
CA THR A 122 -2.64 -12.59 7.82
C THR A 122 -2.04 -13.94 8.23
N TRP A 123 -2.54 -14.46 9.35
CA TRP A 123 -2.04 -15.67 9.99
C TRP A 123 -3.09 -16.77 9.95
N ASP A 124 -2.68 -18.00 9.69
CA ASP A 124 -3.55 -19.18 9.81
C ASP A 124 -3.71 -19.63 11.27
N SER A 125 -4.45 -20.73 11.46
CA SER A 125 -4.69 -21.32 12.80
C SER A 125 -3.43 -21.86 13.47
N ASP A 126 -2.41 -22.20 12.70
CA ASP A 126 -1.14 -22.73 13.21
C ASP A 126 -0.14 -21.61 13.50
N GLY A 127 -0.53 -20.34 13.27
CA GLY A 127 0.31 -19.17 13.50
C GLY A 127 1.32 -18.93 12.39
N ARG A 128 1.14 -19.52 11.19
CA ARG A 128 2.00 -19.27 10.03
C ARG A 128 1.54 -18.01 9.31
N LEU A 129 2.49 -17.20 8.86
CA LEU A 129 2.23 -16.04 7.99
C LEU A 129 1.86 -16.56 6.59
N VAL A 130 0.58 -16.41 6.21
CA VAL A 130 0.05 -16.94 4.94
C VAL A 130 -0.40 -15.87 3.96
N GLY A 131 -0.30 -14.61 4.34
CA GLY A 131 -0.56 -13.47 3.47
C GLY A 131 -0.27 -12.16 4.19
N GLY A 132 -0.21 -11.09 3.43
CA GLY A 132 0.04 -9.76 3.95
C GLY A 132 0.13 -8.72 2.86
N LEU A 133 0.28 -7.49 3.27
CA LEU A 133 0.57 -6.34 2.43
C LEU A 133 1.46 -5.37 3.21
N TYR A 134 2.13 -4.48 2.50
CA TYR A 134 2.77 -3.32 3.10
C TYR A 134 2.54 -2.07 2.27
N GLY A 135 2.79 -0.91 2.88
CA GLY A 135 2.69 0.37 2.21
C GLY A 135 3.24 1.51 3.06
N VAL A 136 3.19 2.71 2.50
CA VAL A 136 3.70 3.95 3.09
C VAL A 136 2.53 4.82 3.54
N HIS A 137 2.60 5.29 4.78
CA HIS A 137 1.63 6.20 5.38
C HIS A 137 2.23 7.60 5.52
N GLN A 138 1.53 8.58 4.99
CA GLN A 138 1.85 9.99 5.21
C GLN A 138 0.55 10.80 5.35
N ALA A 139 0.37 11.41 6.51
CA ALA A 139 -0.81 12.23 6.79
C ALA A 139 -2.12 11.47 6.49
N GLY A 140 -3.01 11.99 5.67
CA GLY A 140 -4.28 11.35 5.26
C GLY A 140 -4.16 10.38 4.08
N MET A 141 -2.95 9.99 3.67
CA MET A 141 -2.69 9.10 2.54
C MET A 141 -1.97 7.83 2.99
N PHE A 142 -2.36 6.70 2.41
CA PHE A 142 -1.65 5.43 2.45
C PHE A 142 -1.40 4.93 1.02
N ALA A 143 -0.14 4.74 0.66
CA ALA A 143 0.25 4.11 -0.60
C ALA A 143 0.47 2.62 -0.36
N GLY A 144 -0.41 1.77 -0.89
CA GLY A 144 -0.26 0.32 -0.84
C GLY A 144 0.73 -0.13 -1.90
N GLU A 145 1.87 -0.71 -1.49
CA GLU A 145 2.99 -1.02 -2.37
C GLU A 145 2.92 -2.42 -2.95
N SER A 146 2.72 -3.40 -2.10
CA SER A 146 2.62 -4.78 -2.54
C SER A 146 1.82 -5.62 -1.57
N MET A 147 1.30 -6.73 -2.08
CA MET A 147 0.59 -7.73 -1.28
C MET A 147 0.91 -9.14 -1.76
N PHE A 148 0.94 -10.09 -0.83
CA PHE A 148 1.20 -11.49 -1.14
C PHE A 148 0.21 -12.43 -0.45
N HIS A 149 0.11 -13.63 -0.96
CA HIS A 149 -0.51 -14.76 -0.27
C HIS A 149 0.26 -16.05 -0.57
N HIS A 150 0.30 -16.95 0.40
CA HIS A 150 0.92 -18.26 0.19
C HIS A 150 0.05 -19.09 -0.77
N PRO A 151 0.60 -19.66 -1.86
CA PRO A 151 -0.20 -20.28 -2.93
C PRO A 151 -1.15 -21.39 -2.44
N GLU A 152 -0.67 -22.24 -1.54
CA GLU A 152 -1.41 -23.40 -1.06
C GLU A 152 -2.22 -23.12 0.22
N LEU A 153 -1.64 -22.36 1.16
CA LEU A 153 -2.19 -22.16 2.51
C LEU A 153 -2.98 -20.85 2.65
N GLY A 154 -2.67 -19.85 1.81
CA GLY A 154 -3.12 -18.48 1.95
C GLY A 154 -4.27 -18.06 1.03
N ARG A 155 -5.23 -18.94 0.74
CA ARG A 155 -6.37 -18.58 -0.12
C ARG A 155 -7.04 -17.29 0.37
N ASP A 156 -7.07 -16.24 -0.49
CA ASP A 156 -7.58 -14.91 -0.21
C ASP A 156 -6.89 -14.17 0.97
N ALA A 157 -5.77 -14.66 1.49
CA ALA A 157 -5.13 -14.09 2.68
C ALA A 157 -4.66 -12.64 2.46
N SER A 158 -4.19 -12.29 1.26
CA SER A 158 -3.87 -10.89 0.90
C SER A 158 -5.10 -9.98 0.91
N LYS A 159 -6.27 -10.49 0.47
CA LYS A 159 -7.53 -9.75 0.55
C LYS A 159 -7.99 -9.56 2.00
N VAL A 160 -7.70 -10.54 2.88
CA VAL A 160 -7.99 -10.43 4.32
C VAL A 160 -7.07 -9.37 4.96
N ALA A 161 -5.80 -9.29 4.55
CA ALA A 161 -4.92 -8.19 4.94
C ALA A 161 -5.48 -6.83 4.48
N LEU A 162 -5.99 -6.73 3.25
CA LEU A 162 -6.62 -5.50 2.75
C LEU A 162 -7.89 -5.13 3.53
N LEU A 163 -8.72 -6.10 3.95
CA LEU A 163 -9.84 -5.84 4.86
C LEU A 163 -9.36 -5.15 6.16
N ARG A 164 -8.28 -5.68 6.75
CA ARG A 164 -7.71 -5.09 7.97
C ARG A 164 -7.16 -3.70 7.71
N LEU A 165 -6.41 -3.50 6.63
CA LEU A 165 -5.89 -2.19 6.24
C LEU A 165 -7.03 -1.16 6.15
N VAL A 166 -8.07 -1.44 5.39
CA VAL A 166 -9.21 -0.50 5.20
C VAL A 166 -9.87 -0.16 6.54
N ALA A 167 -10.00 -1.12 7.46
CA ALA A 167 -10.51 -0.85 8.80
C ALA A 167 -9.58 0.06 9.62
N GLU A 168 -8.26 -0.12 9.53
CA GLU A 168 -7.29 0.77 10.19
C GLU A 168 -7.32 2.18 9.61
N LEU A 169 -7.37 2.30 8.27
CA LEU A 169 -7.46 3.61 7.60
C LEU A 169 -8.71 4.37 8.02
N ALA A 170 -9.87 3.71 8.09
CA ALA A 170 -11.11 4.32 8.56
C ALA A 170 -11.00 4.81 10.01
N ARG A 171 -10.37 4.03 10.91
CA ARG A 171 -10.12 4.44 12.30
C ARG A 171 -9.18 5.65 12.40
N ALA A 172 -8.18 5.70 11.51
CA ALA A 172 -7.19 6.77 11.44
C ALA A 172 -7.71 8.03 10.72
N ARG A 173 -8.88 7.98 10.07
CA ARG A 173 -9.40 9.01 9.17
C ARG A 173 -8.47 9.29 7.98
N ILE A 174 -7.93 8.21 7.42
CA ILE A 174 -7.11 8.24 6.21
C ILE A 174 -8.03 7.90 5.04
N ASP A 175 -8.31 8.88 4.18
CA ASP A 175 -9.32 8.78 3.13
C ASP A 175 -8.74 8.50 1.74
N LEU A 176 -7.41 8.55 1.58
CA LEU A 176 -6.74 8.28 0.32
C LEU A 176 -5.92 6.98 0.41
N LEU A 177 -6.47 5.88 -0.12
CA LEU A 177 -5.73 4.64 -0.35
C LEU A 177 -5.34 4.57 -1.82
N ASP A 178 -4.07 4.85 -2.08
CA ASP A 178 -3.43 4.81 -3.39
C ASP A 178 -2.90 3.40 -3.67
N VAL A 179 -3.13 2.88 -4.86
CA VAL A 179 -2.65 1.56 -5.31
C VAL A 179 -2.03 1.63 -6.72
N GLN A 180 -1.55 2.79 -7.10
CA GLN A 180 -0.77 3.16 -8.27
C GLN A 180 -1.45 2.85 -9.60
N TRP A 181 -1.48 1.60 -10.06
CA TRP A 181 -2.11 1.15 -11.31
C TRP A 181 -3.28 0.20 -11.07
N LEU A 182 -4.28 0.29 -11.94
CA LEU A 182 -5.42 -0.61 -11.90
C LEU A 182 -5.06 -1.95 -12.56
N THR A 183 -5.30 -3.03 -11.83
CA THR A 183 -5.25 -4.39 -12.37
C THR A 183 -6.66 -5.00 -12.35
N PRO A 184 -6.95 -6.05 -13.13
CA PRO A 184 -8.23 -6.76 -13.07
C PRO A 184 -8.56 -7.25 -11.65
N HIS A 185 -7.53 -7.67 -10.90
CA HIS A 185 -7.68 -8.08 -9.51
C HIS A 185 -8.14 -6.92 -8.62
N LEU A 186 -7.47 -5.76 -8.69
CA LEU A 186 -7.81 -4.57 -7.91
C LEU A 186 -9.18 -4.00 -8.30
N ALA A 187 -9.53 -4.00 -9.59
CA ALA A 187 -10.86 -3.62 -10.06
C ALA A 187 -11.96 -4.50 -9.44
N SER A 188 -11.72 -5.80 -9.30
CA SER A 188 -12.66 -6.73 -8.65
C SER A 188 -12.88 -6.41 -7.17
N LEU A 189 -11.92 -5.76 -6.52
CA LEU A 189 -11.97 -5.35 -5.11
C LEU A 189 -12.62 -3.97 -4.91
N GLY A 190 -12.93 -3.24 -5.99
CA GLY A 190 -13.59 -1.94 -5.91
C GLY A 190 -12.69 -0.73 -6.15
N VAL A 191 -11.44 -0.97 -6.57
CA VAL A 191 -10.51 0.09 -6.99
C VAL A 191 -11.05 0.77 -8.25
N VAL A 192 -10.89 2.08 -8.30
CA VAL A 192 -11.26 2.95 -9.43
C VAL A 192 -10.06 3.77 -9.88
N GLU A 193 -10.13 4.31 -11.08
CA GLU A 193 -9.10 5.23 -11.59
C GLU A 193 -9.57 6.68 -11.50
N LEU A 194 -8.61 7.54 -11.16
CA LEU A 194 -8.71 8.99 -11.27
C LEU A 194 -7.76 9.50 -12.35
N SER A 195 -8.05 10.64 -12.95
CA SER A 195 -7.02 11.34 -13.70
C SER A 195 -5.87 11.74 -12.76
N ARG A 196 -4.63 11.85 -13.27
CA ARG A 196 -3.49 12.37 -12.49
C ARG A 196 -3.85 13.68 -11.79
N ARG A 197 -4.50 14.59 -12.50
CA ARG A 197 -4.95 15.88 -11.96
C ARG A 197 -5.88 15.71 -10.74
N ASP A 198 -6.92 14.87 -10.87
CA ASP A 198 -7.88 14.65 -9.78
C ASP A 198 -7.23 13.94 -8.60
N TYR A 199 -6.31 13.01 -8.86
CA TYR A 199 -5.52 12.36 -7.82
C TYR A 199 -4.66 13.36 -7.05
N LEU A 200 -3.91 14.21 -7.74
CA LEU A 200 -3.05 15.22 -7.11
C LEU A 200 -3.86 16.23 -6.28
N ALA A 201 -5.04 16.63 -6.75
CA ALA A 201 -5.95 17.47 -5.97
C ALA A 201 -6.40 16.77 -4.67
N ARG A 202 -6.76 15.49 -4.74
CA ARG A 202 -7.12 14.70 -3.53
C ARG A 202 -5.94 14.49 -2.60
N LEU A 203 -4.75 14.24 -3.15
CA LEU A 203 -3.52 14.10 -2.38
C LEU A 203 -3.23 15.38 -1.58
N GLY A 204 -3.35 16.56 -2.20
CA GLY A 204 -3.18 17.84 -1.51
C GLY A 204 -4.09 17.96 -0.29
N VAL A 205 -5.38 17.66 -0.46
CA VAL A 205 -6.35 17.65 0.67
C VAL A 205 -5.97 16.62 1.74
N ALA A 206 -5.56 15.42 1.34
CA ALA A 206 -5.18 14.35 2.28
C ALA A 206 -3.93 14.72 3.10
N LEU A 207 -2.96 15.41 2.50
CA LEU A 207 -1.73 15.83 3.19
C LEU A 207 -1.94 16.97 4.20
N GLU A 208 -3.00 17.77 4.05
CA GLU A 208 -3.34 18.90 4.93
C GLU A 208 -4.38 18.51 5.99
N GLY A 209 -5.07 17.39 5.83
CA GLY A 209 -6.16 16.96 6.69
C GLY A 209 -5.72 16.53 8.09
N GLU A 210 -6.64 16.60 9.05
CA GLU A 210 -6.45 15.99 10.37
C GLU A 210 -6.56 14.47 10.28
N HIS A 211 -5.52 13.77 10.68
CA HIS A 211 -5.45 12.32 10.74
C HIS A 211 -4.95 11.86 12.11
N ARG A 212 -5.24 10.61 12.47
CA ARG A 212 -4.79 10.01 13.71
C ARG A 212 -3.70 8.97 13.41
N ASN A 213 -2.58 9.06 14.11
CA ASN A 213 -1.65 7.92 14.11
C ASN A 213 -2.21 6.83 15.02
N THR A 214 -2.87 5.83 14.43
CA THR A 214 -3.56 4.75 15.17
C THR A 214 -2.99 3.37 14.86
N TRP A 215 -1.83 3.30 14.22
CA TRP A 215 -1.19 2.02 13.95
C TRP A 215 -0.93 1.28 15.25
N SER A 216 -1.76 0.27 15.53
CA SER A 216 -1.72 -0.47 16.80
C SER A 216 -1.03 -1.81 16.60
N ASN A 217 0.23 -1.88 16.99
CA ASN A 217 1.05 -3.09 16.91
C ASN A 217 0.60 -4.20 17.88
N ALA A 218 -0.29 -3.89 18.82
CA ALA A 218 -0.61 -4.81 19.91
C ALA A 218 -1.80 -5.71 19.64
N GLU A 219 -2.70 -5.36 18.72
CA GLU A 219 -3.98 -6.04 18.59
C GLU A 219 -4.04 -7.05 17.45
N ARG A 220 -4.15 -8.31 17.83
CA ARG A 220 -4.54 -9.37 16.89
C ARG A 220 -6.06 -9.37 16.73
N TRP A 221 -6.54 -9.20 15.50
CA TRP A 221 -7.96 -9.28 15.19
C TRP A 221 -8.33 -10.65 14.64
N ASN A 222 -9.37 -11.22 15.21
CA ASN A 222 -10.04 -12.38 14.63
C ASN A 222 -11.05 -11.92 13.55
N SER A 223 -11.59 -12.86 12.81
CA SER A 223 -12.53 -12.62 11.72
C SER A 223 -13.81 -11.90 12.17
N ARG A 224 -14.33 -12.18 13.39
CA ARG A 224 -15.54 -11.53 13.91
C ARG A 224 -15.31 -10.01 14.02
N ARG A 225 -14.21 -9.61 14.66
CA ARG A 225 -13.85 -8.20 14.82
C ARG A 225 -13.58 -7.54 13.47
N LEU A 226 -12.83 -8.22 12.60
CA LEU A 226 -12.50 -7.74 11.28
C LEU A 226 -13.74 -7.46 10.43
N LEU A 227 -14.67 -8.42 10.38
CA LEU A 227 -15.90 -8.27 9.58
C LEU A 227 -16.89 -7.28 10.18
N ALA A 228 -16.90 -7.09 11.49
CA ALA A 228 -17.73 -6.08 12.16
C ALA A 228 -17.28 -4.64 11.84
N ALA A 229 -16.01 -4.43 11.54
CA ALA A 229 -15.49 -3.11 11.14
C ALA A 229 -15.95 -2.66 9.74
N HIS A 230 -16.64 -3.53 8.98
CA HIS A 230 -17.13 -3.28 7.61
C HIS A 230 -18.65 -3.38 7.47
N VAL A 231 -19.39 -3.24 8.55
CA VAL A 231 -20.87 -3.22 8.57
C VAL A 231 -21.38 -1.79 8.61
#